data_16955db631d4f51d4b516acfa0126829
#
_entry.id   16955db631d4f51d4b516acfa0126829
#
_cell.length_a   1.000
_cell.length_b   1.000
_cell.length_c   1.000
_cell.angle_alpha   90.00
_cell.angle_beta   90.00
_cell.angle_gamma   90.00
#
_symmetry.space_group_name_H-M   'P 1'
#
loop_
_entity.id
_entity.type
_entity.pdbx_description
1 polymer ?
#
loop_
_entity_poly.entity_id
_entity_poly.type
_entity_poly.pdbx_seq_one_letter_code
_entity_poly.pdbx_strand_id
1 'polypeptide(L)'
;MNYGRMAIAVVCAFVAYMALGGAIFAAVPSLKAEFAKYPNVYRSHEGQMSHFPAGMFGIFLSISIMAVLYAMSYRPGSGLAAGAIFGVLFGLFYLGSFVLHNYANLNIGLRITVFSAVAFMLEWTVVGVVIGLIYRPK
;
A
#
# COMPACT_ATOMS: atom_id res chain seq x y z
N MET A 1 18.31 -14.46 8.19
CA MET A 1 17.10 -14.15 7.38
C MET A 1 16.79 -15.30 6.44
N ASN A 2 15.53 -15.68 6.28
CA ASN A 2 15.11 -16.71 5.32
C ASN A 2 14.64 -16.03 4.03
N TYR A 3 15.51 -15.92 3.04
CA TYR A 3 15.24 -15.20 1.79
C TYR A 3 14.10 -15.82 0.96
N GLY A 4 13.98 -17.15 0.95
CA GLY A 4 12.91 -17.83 0.22
C GLY A 4 11.53 -17.50 0.78
N ARG A 5 11.36 -17.57 2.11
CA ARG A 5 10.09 -17.16 2.76
C ARG A 5 9.81 -15.67 2.60
N MET A 6 10.85 -14.84 2.63
CA MET A 6 10.71 -13.41 2.39
C MET A 6 10.19 -13.12 0.97
N ALA A 7 10.76 -13.77 -0.04
CA ALA A 7 10.31 -13.61 -1.43
C ALA A 7 8.84 -14.03 -1.60
N ILE A 8 8.43 -15.16 -1.02
CA ILE A 8 7.02 -15.60 -1.04
C ILE A 8 6.14 -14.58 -0.32
N ALA A 9 6.55 -14.06 0.84
CA ALA A 9 5.79 -13.06 1.58
C ALA A 9 5.60 -11.78 0.76
N VAL A 10 6.63 -11.30 0.07
CA VAL A 10 6.57 -10.13 -0.81
C VAL A 10 5.57 -10.34 -1.95
N VAL A 11 5.66 -11.47 -2.66
CA VAL A 11 4.75 -11.75 -3.78
C VAL A 11 3.30 -11.86 -3.31
N CYS A 12 3.04 -12.59 -2.23
CA CYS A 12 1.68 -12.72 -1.68
C CYS A 12 1.14 -11.38 -1.17
N ALA A 13 1.98 -10.58 -0.51
CA ALA A 13 1.58 -9.26 -0.02
C ALA A 13 1.30 -8.28 -1.18
N PHE A 14 2.09 -8.34 -2.26
CA PHE A 14 1.84 -7.56 -3.46
C PHE A 14 0.51 -7.94 -4.14
N VAL A 15 0.22 -9.23 -4.27
CA VAL A 15 -1.07 -9.70 -4.81
C VAL A 15 -2.23 -9.24 -3.91
N ALA A 16 -2.09 -9.37 -2.59
CA ALA A 16 -3.12 -8.91 -1.65
C ALA A 16 -3.35 -7.40 -1.73
N TYR A 17 -2.28 -6.60 -1.85
CA TYR A 17 -2.37 -5.15 -2.06
C TYR A 17 -3.17 -4.82 -3.32
N MET A 18 -2.83 -5.45 -4.45
CA MET A 18 -3.49 -5.22 -5.73
C MET A 18 -4.98 -5.63 -5.70
N ALA A 19 -5.28 -6.78 -5.11
CA ALA A 19 -6.64 -7.28 -5.00
C ALA A 19 -7.50 -6.36 -4.11
N LEU A 20 -6.98 -5.94 -2.96
CA LEU A 20 -7.67 -5.04 -2.04
C LEU A 20 -7.88 -3.65 -2.65
N GLY A 21 -6.84 -3.05 -3.26
CA GLY A 21 -6.94 -1.75 -3.94
C GLY A 21 -7.97 -1.77 -5.06
N GLY A 22 -7.97 -2.82 -5.89
CA GLY A 22 -8.98 -3.02 -6.93
C GLY A 22 -10.39 -3.14 -6.35
N ALA A 23 -10.57 -3.91 -5.26
CA ALA A 23 -11.86 -4.07 -4.58
C ALA A 23 -12.35 -2.74 -3.96
N ILE A 24 -11.49 -2.00 -3.27
CA ILE A 24 -11.82 -0.69 -2.70
C ILE A 24 -12.25 0.29 -3.80
N PHE A 25 -11.52 0.33 -4.91
CA PHE A 25 -11.85 1.22 -6.04
C PHE A 25 -13.15 0.82 -6.73
N ALA A 26 -13.44 -0.48 -6.83
CA ALA A 26 -14.70 -0.99 -7.39
C ALA A 26 -15.90 -0.72 -6.47
N ALA A 27 -15.70 -0.75 -5.15
CA ALA A 27 -16.75 -0.52 -4.16
C ALA A 27 -17.22 0.95 -4.09
N VAL A 28 -16.44 1.90 -4.63
CA VAL A 28 -16.76 3.34 -4.59
C VAL A 28 -16.79 3.94 -5.99
N PRO A 29 -17.85 3.68 -6.80
CA PRO A 29 -17.93 4.15 -8.20
C PRO A 29 -17.82 5.67 -8.35
N SER A 30 -18.30 6.44 -7.36
CA SER A 30 -18.22 7.90 -7.34
C SER A 30 -16.78 8.44 -7.30
N LEU A 31 -15.81 7.59 -6.97
CA LEU A 31 -14.41 7.98 -6.88
C LEU A 31 -13.82 8.34 -8.26
N LYS A 32 -14.21 7.62 -9.32
CA LYS A 32 -13.78 7.95 -10.69
C LYS A 32 -14.19 9.37 -11.08
N ALA A 33 -15.44 9.74 -10.74
CA ALA A 33 -15.94 11.10 -10.99
C ALA A 33 -15.21 12.15 -10.14
N GLU A 34 -14.79 11.78 -8.93
CA GLU A 34 -14.03 12.68 -8.05
C GLU A 34 -12.63 12.93 -8.60
N PHE A 35 -11.91 11.90 -9.05
CA PHE A 35 -10.60 12.07 -9.71
C PHE A 35 -10.69 12.90 -10.99
N ALA A 36 -11.76 12.75 -11.76
CA ALA A 36 -11.97 13.50 -13.00
C ALA A 36 -12.13 15.02 -12.81
N LYS A 37 -12.41 15.48 -11.58
CA LYS A 37 -12.46 16.93 -11.27
C LYS A 37 -11.07 17.61 -11.29
N TYR A 38 -10.00 16.83 -11.28
CA TYR A 38 -8.62 17.34 -11.17
C TYR A 38 -7.75 16.92 -12.35
N PRO A 39 -8.12 17.26 -13.61
CA PRO A 39 -7.42 16.79 -14.81
C PRO A 39 -5.99 17.34 -14.92
N ASN A 40 -5.68 18.45 -14.25
CA ASN A 40 -4.33 19.03 -14.21
C ASN A 40 -3.43 18.36 -13.17
N VAL A 41 -3.98 17.49 -12.31
CA VAL A 41 -3.24 16.78 -11.26
C VAL A 41 -3.10 15.30 -11.61
N TYR A 42 -4.20 14.68 -12.03
CA TYR A 42 -4.22 13.26 -12.36
C TYR A 42 -4.15 13.03 -13.86
N ARG A 43 -3.38 12.03 -14.25
CA ARG A 43 -3.29 11.60 -15.64
C ARG A 43 -4.65 11.08 -16.13
N SER A 44 -4.93 11.24 -17.42
CA SER A 44 -6.04 10.55 -18.08
C SER A 44 -5.92 9.02 -17.93
N HIS A 45 -6.98 8.28 -18.15
CA HIS A 45 -6.96 6.82 -18.08
C HIS A 45 -5.85 6.21 -18.96
N GLU A 46 -5.69 6.68 -20.18
CA GLU A 46 -4.64 6.24 -21.09
C GLU A 46 -3.24 6.58 -20.55
N GLY A 47 -3.06 7.78 -20.01
CA GLY A 47 -1.82 8.18 -19.36
C GLY A 47 -1.51 7.36 -18.10
N GLN A 48 -2.53 6.95 -17.34
CA GLN A 48 -2.36 6.05 -16.19
C GLN A 48 -1.91 4.66 -16.66
N MET A 49 -2.54 4.10 -17.70
CA MET A 49 -2.18 2.79 -18.22
C MET A 49 -0.75 2.74 -18.77
N SER A 50 -0.29 3.79 -19.45
CA SER A 50 1.10 3.86 -19.95
C SER A 50 2.14 3.91 -18.83
N HIS A 51 1.79 4.44 -17.64
CA HIS A 51 2.69 4.55 -16.48
C HIS A 51 2.44 3.46 -15.42
N PHE A 52 1.45 2.59 -15.66
CA PHE A 52 1.07 1.53 -14.73
C PHE A 52 2.27 0.64 -14.29
N PRO A 53 3.17 0.19 -15.19
CA PRO A 53 4.32 -0.62 -14.80
C PRO A 53 5.24 0.08 -13.78
N ALA A 54 5.45 1.38 -13.94
CA ALA A 54 6.26 2.17 -13.00
C ALA A 54 5.61 2.25 -11.61
N GLY A 55 4.28 2.44 -11.56
CA GLY A 55 3.52 2.42 -10.31
C GLY A 55 3.60 1.05 -9.62
N MET A 56 3.44 -0.03 -10.38
CA MET A 56 3.54 -1.39 -9.85
C MET A 56 4.93 -1.70 -9.32
N PHE A 57 5.97 -1.30 -10.03
CA PHE A 57 7.34 -1.43 -9.55
C PHE A 57 7.57 -0.68 -8.23
N GLY A 58 7.06 0.56 -8.11
CA GLY A 58 7.17 1.35 -6.89
C GLY A 58 6.50 0.67 -5.68
N ILE A 59 5.29 0.13 -5.86
CA ILE A 59 4.57 -0.62 -4.82
C ILE A 59 5.33 -1.90 -4.46
N PHE A 60 5.77 -2.67 -5.45
CA PHE A 60 6.55 -3.90 -5.22
C PHE A 60 7.84 -3.62 -4.45
N LEU A 61 8.56 -2.55 -4.79
CA LEU A 61 9.77 -2.10 -4.09
C LEU A 61 9.46 -1.74 -2.64
N SER A 62 8.39 -0.97 -2.40
CA SER A 62 7.96 -0.57 -1.05
C SER A 62 7.61 -1.77 -0.17
N ILE A 63 6.88 -2.75 -0.71
CA ILE A 63 6.54 -4.00 -0.02
C ILE A 63 7.81 -4.82 0.27
N SER A 64 8.75 -4.86 -0.68
CA SER A 64 10.03 -5.55 -0.50
C SER A 64 10.85 -4.94 0.65
N ILE A 65 10.95 -3.61 0.70
CA ILE A 65 11.62 -2.90 1.79
C ILE A 65 10.93 -3.18 3.12
N MET A 66 9.61 -3.11 3.16
CA MET A 66 8.84 -3.44 4.37
C MET A 66 9.11 -4.87 4.85
N ALA A 67 9.15 -5.85 3.94
CA ALA A 67 9.42 -7.24 4.27
C ALA A 67 10.84 -7.44 4.83
N VAL A 68 11.83 -6.72 4.28
CA VAL A 68 13.21 -6.73 4.80
C VAL A 68 13.25 -6.15 6.21
N LEU A 69 12.66 -4.99 6.44
CA LEU A 69 12.62 -4.35 7.76
C LEU A 69 11.87 -5.21 8.78
N TYR A 70 10.77 -5.85 8.39
CA TYR A 70 10.06 -6.81 9.21
C TYR A 70 10.96 -8.01 9.56
N ALA A 71 11.67 -8.56 8.57
CA ALA A 71 12.58 -9.69 8.77
C ALA A 71 13.75 -9.37 9.70
N MET A 72 14.27 -8.13 9.65
CA MET A 72 15.34 -7.65 10.53
C MET A 72 14.88 -7.50 12.00
N SER A 73 13.62 -7.14 12.21
CA SER A 73 13.01 -6.94 13.54
C SER A 73 12.22 -8.14 14.04
N TYR A 74 12.18 -9.23 13.27
CA TYR A 74 11.40 -10.43 13.62
C TYR A 74 11.83 -11.05 14.94
N ARG A 75 10.83 -11.35 15.78
CA ARG A 75 11.00 -12.13 17.00
C ARG A 75 10.18 -13.42 16.91
N PRO A 76 10.71 -14.58 17.35
CA PRO A 76 9.95 -15.82 17.40
C PRO A 76 8.62 -15.65 18.13
N GLY A 77 7.53 -16.13 17.52
CA GLY A 77 6.18 -16.04 18.09
C GLY A 77 5.41 -14.76 17.77
N SER A 78 6.04 -13.74 17.20
CA SER A 78 5.38 -12.43 16.95
C SER A 78 4.35 -12.44 15.80
N GLY A 79 4.53 -13.24 14.77
CA GLY A 79 3.59 -13.56 13.66
C GLY A 79 2.61 -12.45 13.25
N LEU A 80 1.33 -12.78 13.34
CA LEU A 80 0.22 -11.94 12.88
C LEU A 80 0.18 -10.56 13.55
N ALA A 81 0.30 -10.50 14.88
CA ALA A 81 0.19 -9.24 15.61
C ALA A 81 1.31 -8.26 15.25
N ALA A 82 2.55 -8.75 15.17
CA ALA A 82 3.68 -7.91 14.78
C ALA A 82 3.55 -7.46 13.31
N GLY A 83 3.08 -8.34 12.42
CA GLY A 83 2.79 -7.97 11.04
C GLY A 83 1.74 -6.86 10.94
N ALA A 84 0.65 -6.97 11.69
CA ALA A 84 -0.40 -5.95 11.73
C ALA A 84 0.13 -4.61 12.25
N ILE A 85 0.90 -4.61 13.34
CA ILE A 85 1.54 -3.39 13.88
C ILE A 85 2.46 -2.76 12.85
N PHE A 86 3.29 -3.57 12.19
CA PHE A 86 4.18 -3.10 11.13
C PHE A 86 3.41 -2.48 9.97
N GLY A 87 2.30 -3.11 9.55
CA GLY A 87 1.42 -2.59 8.52
C GLY A 87 0.79 -1.25 8.89
N VAL A 88 0.29 -1.12 10.12
CA VAL A 88 -0.25 0.15 10.63
C VAL A 88 0.82 1.25 10.65
N LEU A 89 2.04 0.94 11.11
CA LEU A 89 3.14 1.92 11.11
C LEU A 89 3.51 2.38 9.70
N PHE A 90 3.54 1.47 8.72
CA PHE A 90 3.76 1.84 7.33
C PHE A 90 2.60 2.64 6.76
N GLY A 91 1.36 2.30 7.10
CA GLY A 91 0.17 3.08 6.74
C GLY A 91 0.24 4.51 7.29
N LEU A 92 0.64 4.69 8.55
CA LEU A 92 0.84 6.00 9.17
C LEU A 92 1.99 6.78 8.51
N PHE A 93 3.09 6.12 8.19
CA PHE A 93 4.18 6.72 7.44
C PHE A 93 3.69 7.22 6.07
N TYR A 94 2.92 6.41 5.36
CA TYR A 94 2.36 6.77 4.05
C TYR A 94 1.33 7.90 4.16
N LEU A 95 0.51 7.88 5.21
CA LEU A 95 -0.44 8.95 5.52
C LEU A 95 0.28 10.30 5.64
N GLY A 96 1.35 10.37 6.42
CA GLY A 96 2.12 11.60 6.62
C GLY A 96 2.90 12.01 5.39
N SER A 97 3.72 11.10 4.86
CA SER A 97 4.71 11.41 3.80
C SER A 97 4.10 11.56 2.40
N PHE A 98 2.94 10.95 2.15
CA PHE A 98 2.29 10.99 0.84
C PHE A 98 0.93 11.67 0.88
N VAL A 99 -0.02 11.20 1.69
CA VAL A 99 -1.41 11.68 1.63
C VAL A 99 -1.52 13.13 2.10
N LEU A 100 -1.02 13.44 3.31
CA LEU A 100 -1.07 14.80 3.86
C LEU A 100 -0.14 15.75 3.11
N HIS A 101 1.04 15.25 2.69
CA HIS A 101 1.95 16.03 1.88
C HIS A 101 1.35 16.41 0.53
N ASN A 102 0.68 15.48 -0.15
CA ASN A 102 -0.03 15.78 -1.40
C ASN A 102 -1.20 16.74 -1.19
N TYR A 103 -1.97 16.59 -0.11
CA TYR A 103 -3.04 17.53 0.21
C TYR A 103 -2.52 18.96 0.41
N ALA A 104 -1.36 19.11 1.03
CA ALA A 104 -0.74 20.41 1.26
C ALA A 104 -0.16 21.05 -0.02
N ASN A 105 0.32 20.24 -0.98
CA ASN A 105 1.06 20.74 -2.14
C ASN A 105 0.27 20.67 -3.46
N LEU A 106 -0.77 19.87 -3.54
CA LEU A 106 -1.59 19.69 -4.74
C LEU A 106 -2.98 20.27 -4.54
N ASN A 107 -3.54 20.86 -5.59
CA ASN A 107 -4.90 21.37 -5.56
C ASN A 107 -5.93 20.22 -5.68
N ILE A 108 -6.02 19.40 -4.64
CA ILE A 108 -6.96 18.28 -4.52
C ILE A 108 -7.91 18.48 -3.33
N GLY A 109 -9.13 17.98 -3.44
CA GLY A 109 -10.14 18.15 -2.40
C GLY A 109 -9.97 17.18 -1.22
N LEU A 110 -10.55 17.56 -0.09
CA LEU A 110 -10.53 16.78 1.13
C LEU A 110 -11.12 15.37 0.94
N ARG A 111 -12.11 15.20 0.06
CA ARG A 111 -12.75 13.91 -0.19
C ARG A 111 -11.77 12.86 -0.73
N ILE A 112 -10.96 13.23 -1.74
CA ILE A 112 -9.90 12.35 -2.27
C ILE A 112 -8.87 12.06 -1.18
N THR A 113 -8.49 13.07 -0.43
CA THR A 113 -7.49 12.95 0.65
C THR A 113 -7.92 11.96 1.72
N VAL A 114 -9.15 12.10 2.25
CA VAL A 114 -9.70 11.17 3.25
C VAL A 114 -9.85 9.77 2.70
N PHE A 115 -10.35 9.64 1.46
CA PHE A 115 -10.44 8.34 0.82
C PHE A 115 -9.08 7.66 0.69
N SER A 116 -8.08 8.38 0.20
CA SER A 116 -6.70 7.86 0.07
C SER A 116 -6.11 7.49 1.42
N ALA A 117 -6.36 8.28 2.46
CA ALA A 117 -5.91 7.98 3.82
C ALA A 117 -6.47 6.64 4.32
N VAL A 118 -7.77 6.43 4.19
CA VAL A 118 -8.43 5.18 4.62
C VAL A 118 -7.96 4.00 3.78
N ALA A 119 -7.92 4.17 2.44
CA ALA A 119 -7.49 3.10 1.52
C ALA A 119 -6.06 2.65 1.83
N PHE A 120 -5.11 3.56 1.93
CA PHE A 120 -3.71 3.21 2.22
C PHE A 120 -3.53 2.61 3.62
N MET A 121 -4.25 3.09 4.63
CA MET A 121 -4.22 2.48 5.97
C MET A 121 -4.66 1.01 5.92
N LEU A 122 -5.73 0.70 5.20
CA LEU A 122 -6.21 -0.67 5.03
C LEU A 122 -5.22 -1.52 4.23
N GLU A 123 -4.76 -1.03 3.09
CA GLU A 123 -3.84 -1.73 2.20
C GLU A 123 -2.53 -2.09 2.90
N TRP A 124 -1.87 -1.12 3.55
CA TRP A 124 -0.61 -1.36 4.26
C TRP A 124 -0.79 -2.25 5.49
N THR A 125 -1.92 -2.16 6.18
CA THR A 125 -2.22 -3.07 7.29
C THR A 125 -2.34 -4.51 6.79
N VAL A 126 -3.05 -4.74 5.69
CA VAL A 126 -3.18 -6.08 5.09
C VAL A 126 -1.83 -6.59 4.58
N VAL A 127 -1.02 -5.75 3.95
CA VAL A 127 0.36 -6.09 3.54
C VAL A 127 1.17 -6.59 4.74
N GLY A 128 1.14 -5.86 5.85
CA GLY A 128 1.84 -6.24 7.07
C GLY A 128 1.34 -7.56 7.66
N VAL A 129 0.03 -7.76 7.69
CA VAL A 129 -0.60 -9.02 8.12
C VAL A 129 -0.12 -10.19 7.27
N VAL A 130 -0.13 -10.06 5.93
CA VAL A 130 0.31 -11.12 5.01
C VAL A 130 1.79 -11.43 5.21
N ILE A 131 2.65 -10.41 5.34
CA ILE A 131 4.07 -10.61 5.63
C ILE A 131 4.24 -11.34 6.95
N GLY A 132 3.54 -10.94 8.03
CA GLY A 132 3.62 -11.56 9.34
C GLY A 132 3.12 -13.00 9.38
N LEU A 133 2.15 -13.35 8.53
CA LEU A 133 1.65 -14.73 8.41
C LEU A 133 2.63 -15.66 7.71
N ILE A 134 3.30 -15.17 6.66
CA ILE A 134 4.12 -15.99 5.78
C ILE A 134 5.58 -16.04 6.27
N TYR A 135 6.13 -14.89 6.69
CA TYR A 135 7.49 -14.83 7.19
C TYR A 135 7.57 -15.32 8.64
N ARG A 136 7.75 -16.62 8.78
CA ARG A 136 8.00 -17.31 10.06
C ARG A 136 9.23 -18.18 9.92
N PRO A 137 10.45 -17.61 9.97
CA PRO A 137 11.67 -18.41 9.96
C PRO A 137 11.68 -19.33 11.18
N LYS A 138 12.03 -20.61 10.93
CA LYS A 138 12.30 -21.57 12.01
C LYS A 138 13.64 -21.25 12.63
#